data_02fc82ca72bc90386847481c0aed98e1
#
_entry.id   02fc82ca72bc90386847481c0aed98e1
#
_cell.length_a   1.000
_cell.length_b   1.000
_cell.length_c   1.000
_cell.angle_alpha   90.00
_cell.angle_beta   90.00
_cell.angle_gamma   90.00
#
_symmetry.space_group_name_H-M   'P 1'
#
loop_
_entity.id
_entity.type
_entity.pdbx_description
1 polymer ?
#
loop_
_entity_poly.entity_id
_entity_poly.type
_entity_poly.pdbx_seq_one_letter_code
_entity_poly.pdbx_strand_id
1 'polypeptide(L)'
;MKIENHLESLKESIREIEEAVTKGLTEKQRTLGFHTSAGAIDMLEIILHKNNLINPGFMIKHELFTSERKMKERLPFEFPRKKEIISLITNIEGVRNKLCYGKRQEDEVLNKLVKDFNKLKEFFKEVTKYEL
;
A
#
# COMPACT_ATOMS: atom_id res chain seq x y z
N MET A 1 -2.38 -3.38 15.60
CA MET A 1 -2.97 -2.03 15.63
C MET A 1 -4.44 -2.11 15.26
N LYS A 2 -5.26 -1.30 15.87
CA LYS A 2 -6.72 -1.28 15.61
C LYS A 2 -7.03 -0.63 14.26
N ILE A 3 -8.17 -0.99 13.68
CA ILE A 3 -8.60 -0.44 12.38
C ILE A 3 -8.60 1.09 12.36
N GLU A 4 -9.09 1.72 13.42
CA GLU A 4 -9.17 3.19 13.51
C GLU A 4 -7.80 3.84 13.35
N ASN A 5 -6.77 3.24 13.95
CA ASN A 5 -5.41 3.77 13.87
C ASN A 5 -4.83 3.60 12.45
N HIS A 6 -5.11 2.47 11.81
CA HIS A 6 -4.72 2.26 10.42
C HIS A 6 -5.42 3.24 9.49
N LEU A 7 -6.70 3.51 9.71
CA LEU A 7 -7.46 4.47 8.91
C LEU A 7 -6.89 5.89 9.04
N GLU A 8 -6.52 6.28 10.24
CA GLU A 8 -5.91 7.59 10.48
C GLU A 8 -4.59 7.72 9.72
N SER A 9 -3.72 6.71 9.84
CA SER A 9 -2.44 6.69 9.12
C SER A 9 -2.63 6.66 7.61
N LEU A 10 -3.59 5.87 7.13
CA LEU A 10 -3.89 5.78 5.72
C LEU A 10 -4.33 7.13 5.15
N LYS A 11 -5.19 7.84 5.87
CA LYS A 11 -5.65 9.17 5.43
C LYS A 11 -4.50 10.16 5.34
N GLU A 12 -3.56 10.10 6.28
CA GLU A 12 -2.35 10.93 6.20
C GLU A 12 -1.55 10.59 4.95
N SER A 13 -1.31 9.30 4.69
CA SER A 13 -0.56 8.88 3.50
C SER A 13 -1.25 9.33 2.22
N ILE A 14 -2.57 9.23 2.12
CA ILE A 14 -3.32 9.68 0.95
C ILE A 14 -3.13 11.18 0.73
N ARG A 15 -3.21 12.00 1.79
CA ARG A 15 -2.99 13.45 1.69
C ARG A 15 -1.59 13.76 1.18
N GLU A 16 -0.58 13.06 1.71
CA GLU A 16 0.81 13.27 1.27
C GLU A 16 1.02 12.88 -0.19
N ILE A 17 0.39 11.81 -0.64
CA ILE A 17 0.45 11.39 -2.04
C ILE A 17 -0.21 12.44 -2.94
N GLU A 18 -1.39 12.93 -2.58
CA GLU A 18 -2.10 13.94 -3.36
C GLU A 18 -1.30 15.23 -3.46
N GLU A 19 -0.68 15.65 -2.35
CA GLU A 19 0.17 16.84 -2.34
C GLU A 19 1.40 16.64 -3.23
N ALA A 20 2.02 15.45 -3.18
CA ALA A 20 3.17 15.12 -4.01
C ALA A 20 2.82 15.16 -5.51
N VAL A 21 1.66 14.64 -5.88
CA VAL A 21 1.18 14.68 -7.27
C VAL A 21 1.02 16.11 -7.75
N THR A 22 0.50 16.98 -6.90
CA THR A 22 0.31 18.41 -7.22
C THR A 22 1.64 19.15 -7.34
N LYS A 23 2.59 18.87 -6.45
CA LYS A 23 3.88 19.61 -6.40
C LYS A 23 4.92 19.12 -7.40
N GLY A 24 4.84 17.87 -7.82
CA GLY A 24 5.78 17.29 -8.77
C GLY A 24 6.29 15.94 -8.32
N LEU A 25 6.07 14.94 -9.15
CA LEU A 25 6.35 13.54 -8.81
C LEU A 25 7.84 13.32 -8.51
N THR A 26 8.72 13.74 -9.41
CA THR A 26 10.18 13.53 -9.25
C THR A 26 10.72 14.25 -8.02
N GLU A 27 10.27 15.47 -7.79
CA GLU A 27 10.68 16.26 -6.63
C GLU A 27 10.27 15.58 -5.33
N LYS A 28 9.10 14.95 -5.30
CA LYS A 28 8.53 14.29 -4.13
C LYS A 28 8.67 12.77 -4.16
N GLN A 29 9.67 12.28 -4.86
CA GLN A 29 9.88 10.84 -5.06
C GLN A 29 9.92 10.04 -3.75
N ARG A 30 10.70 10.50 -2.77
CA ARG A 30 10.82 9.79 -1.48
C ARG A 30 9.49 9.77 -0.73
N THR A 31 8.78 10.89 -0.75
CA THR A 31 7.45 11.00 -0.16
C THR A 31 6.50 9.98 -0.79
N LEU A 32 6.51 9.89 -2.13
CA LEU A 32 5.70 8.92 -2.85
C LEU A 32 6.10 7.49 -2.50
N GLY A 33 7.39 7.19 -2.50
CA GLY A 33 7.87 5.84 -2.18
C GLY A 33 7.45 5.39 -0.80
N PHE A 34 7.58 6.27 0.19
CA PHE A 34 7.23 5.95 1.57
C PHE A 34 5.71 5.82 1.76
N HIS A 35 4.94 6.81 1.32
CA HIS A 35 3.51 6.85 1.63
C HIS A 35 2.67 5.87 0.81
N THR A 36 3.05 5.56 -0.43
CA THR A 36 2.35 4.51 -1.20
C THR A 36 2.56 3.14 -0.56
N SER A 37 3.77 2.87 -0.09
CA SER A 37 4.09 1.63 0.61
C SER A 37 3.37 1.54 1.95
N ALA A 38 3.49 2.57 2.79
CA ALA A 38 2.83 2.58 4.10
C ALA A 38 1.32 2.49 3.96
N GLY A 39 0.74 3.24 3.03
CA GLY A 39 -0.70 3.22 2.78
C GLY A 39 -1.18 1.87 2.26
N ALA A 40 -0.40 1.23 1.41
CA ALA A 40 -0.75 -0.10 0.89
C ALA A 40 -0.83 -1.13 2.02
N ILE A 41 0.12 -1.11 2.94
CA ILE A 41 0.13 -2.03 4.08
C ILE A 41 -1.05 -1.73 5.01
N ASP A 42 -1.33 -0.45 5.27
CA ASP A 42 -2.49 -0.07 6.08
C ASP A 42 -3.78 -0.63 5.46
N MET A 43 -3.94 -0.48 4.15
CA MET A 43 -5.13 -1.00 3.46
C MET A 43 -5.26 -2.51 3.61
N LEU A 44 -4.16 -3.24 3.44
CA LEU A 44 -4.19 -4.70 3.57
C LEU A 44 -4.55 -5.12 5.00
N GLU A 45 -3.92 -4.51 6.00
CA GLU A 45 -4.23 -4.85 7.39
C GLU A 45 -5.68 -4.52 7.75
N ILE A 46 -6.22 -3.41 7.25
CA ILE A 46 -7.63 -3.06 7.46
C ILE A 46 -8.55 -4.14 6.86
N ILE A 47 -8.27 -4.57 5.63
CA ILE A 47 -9.05 -5.63 4.98
C ILE A 47 -9.03 -6.90 5.81
N LEU A 48 -7.87 -7.31 6.29
CA LEU A 48 -7.73 -8.53 7.09
C LEU A 48 -8.45 -8.42 8.43
N HIS A 49 -8.34 -7.27 9.10
CA HIS A 49 -9.08 -7.03 10.35
C HIS A 49 -10.59 -7.05 10.13
N LYS A 50 -11.05 -6.40 9.07
CA LYS A 50 -12.49 -6.32 8.80
C LYS A 50 -13.09 -7.69 8.49
N ASN A 51 -12.30 -8.60 7.94
CA ASN A 51 -12.70 -9.96 7.67
C ASN A 51 -12.40 -10.91 8.84
N ASN A 52 -11.99 -10.39 9.98
CA ASN A 52 -11.68 -11.16 11.20
C ASN A 52 -10.59 -12.22 10.98
N LEU A 53 -9.63 -11.92 10.11
CA LEU A 53 -8.56 -12.84 9.76
C LEU A 53 -7.31 -12.67 10.60
N ILE A 54 -7.14 -11.52 11.22
CA ILE A 54 -5.99 -11.21 12.07
C ILE A 54 -6.44 -10.51 13.34
N ASN A 55 -5.61 -10.55 14.38
CA ASN A 55 -5.84 -9.81 15.62
C ASN A 55 -5.04 -8.50 15.62
N PRO A 56 -5.32 -7.57 16.56
CA PRO A 56 -4.61 -6.28 16.59
C PRO A 56 -3.09 -6.37 16.76
N GLY A 57 -2.58 -7.49 17.25
CA GLY A 57 -1.15 -7.70 17.40
C GLY A 57 -0.43 -8.13 16.14
N PHE A 58 -1.18 -8.50 15.10
CA PHE A 58 -0.59 -8.94 13.84
C PHE A 58 -0.02 -7.75 13.08
N MET A 59 1.18 -7.92 12.52
CA MET A 59 1.86 -6.88 11.77
C MET A 59 2.40 -7.45 10.47
N ILE A 60 2.10 -6.78 9.36
CA ILE A 60 2.63 -7.14 8.04
C ILE A 60 3.91 -6.33 7.80
N LYS A 61 5.00 -7.02 7.48
CA LYS A 61 6.28 -6.38 7.17
C LYS A 61 6.45 -6.23 5.67
N HIS A 62 7.05 -5.13 5.24
CA HIS A 62 7.29 -4.83 3.81
C HIS A 62 8.04 -5.95 3.10
N GLU A 63 9.03 -6.55 3.74
CA GLU A 63 9.86 -7.61 3.16
C GLU A 63 9.07 -8.85 2.77
N LEU A 64 7.86 -9.03 3.31
CA LEU A 64 6.99 -10.15 2.97
C LEU A 64 6.73 -10.23 1.47
N PHE A 65 6.64 -9.08 0.81
CA PHE A 65 6.26 -9.01 -0.61
C PHE A 65 7.43 -9.25 -1.56
N THR A 66 8.63 -9.55 -1.05
CA THR A 66 9.79 -9.89 -1.86
C THR A 66 9.89 -11.38 -2.16
N SER A 67 9.03 -12.21 -1.56
CA SER A 67 9.09 -13.66 -1.69
C SER A 67 7.69 -14.27 -1.77
N GLU A 68 7.41 -14.98 -2.86
CA GLU A 68 6.15 -15.71 -3.02
C GLU A 68 5.96 -16.74 -1.91
N ARG A 69 7.05 -17.38 -1.49
CA ARG A 69 7.01 -18.39 -0.43
C ARG A 69 6.57 -17.75 0.89
N LYS A 70 7.16 -16.61 1.25
CA LYS A 70 6.81 -15.90 2.49
C LYS A 70 5.35 -15.44 2.45
N MET A 71 4.89 -14.96 1.30
CA MET A 71 3.50 -14.53 1.15
C MET A 71 2.54 -15.69 1.37
N LYS A 72 2.82 -16.86 0.80
CA LYS A 72 1.97 -18.03 1.00
C LYS A 72 1.94 -18.49 2.44
N GLU A 73 3.09 -18.44 3.13
CA GLU A 73 3.18 -18.86 4.52
C GLU A 73 2.55 -17.86 5.48
N ARG A 74 2.74 -16.57 5.25
CA ARG A 74 2.34 -15.51 6.17
C ARG A 74 0.98 -14.91 5.87
N LEU A 75 0.50 -15.03 4.62
CA LEU A 75 -0.80 -14.53 4.18
C LEU A 75 -1.63 -15.64 3.55
N PRO A 76 -1.94 -16.71 4.32
CA PRO A 76 -2.72 -17.83 3.79
C PRO A 76 -4.22 -17.53 3.73
N PHE A 77 -4.60 -16.31 4.07
CA PHE A 77 -5.99 -15.88 4.20
C PHE A 77 -6.66 -15.69 2.84
N GLU A 78 -7.95 -16.00 2.77
CA GLU A 78 -8.77 -15.68 1.60
C GLU A 78 -9.64 -14.46 1.90
N PHE A 79 -9.71 -13.53 0.98
CA PHE A 79 -10.54 -12.34 1.09
C PHE A 79 -10.87 -11.83 -0.32
N PRO A 80 -11.93 -10.99 -0.45
CA PRO A 80 -12.33 -10.52 -1.78
C PRO A 80 -11.22 -9.75 -2.50
N ARG A 81 -11.06 -10.00 -3.78
CA ARG A 81 -10.06 -9.32 -4.62
C ARG A 81 -8.62 -9.58 -4.22
N LYS A 82 -8.37 -10.67 -3.48
CA LYS A 82 -7.02 -10.97 -2.97
C LYS A 82 -5.96 -10.93 -4.05
N LYS A 83 -6.19 -11.59 -5.18
CA LYS A 83 -5.21 -11.71 -6.25
C LYS A 83 -4.80 -10.34 -6.79
N GLU A 84 -5.78 -9.49 -7.10
CA GLU A 84 -5.55 -8.16 -7.63
C GLU A 84 -4.88 -7.27 -6.59
N ILE A 85 -5.35 -7.31 -5.35
CA ILE A 85 -4.81 -6.50 -4.25
C ILE A 85 -3.36 -6.86 -3.96
N ILE A 86 -3.05 -8.14 -3.82
CA ILE A 86 -1.67 -8.59 -3.55
C ILE A 86 -0.74 -8.24 -4.71
N SER A 87 -1.21 -8.36 -5.94
CA SER A 87 -0.41 -7.99 -7.12
C SER A 87 -0.04 -6.51 -7.11
N LEU A 88 -1.00 -5.64 -6.81
CA LEU A 88 -0.76 -4.19 -6.74
C LEU A 88 0.20 -3.84 -5.60
N ILE A 89 0.02 -4.44 -4.43
CA ILE A 89 0.92 -4.20 -3.29
C ILE A 89 2.33 -4.68 -3.62
N THR A 90 2.46 -5.83 -4.27
CA THR A 90 3.77 -6.35 -4.69
C THR A 90 4.48 -5.37 -5.62
N ASN A 91 3.75 -4.77 -6.57
CA ASN A 91 4.32 -3.76 -7.46
C ASN A 91 4.79 -2.52 -6.69
N ILE A 92 3.96 -2.05 -5.77
CA ILE A 92 4.27 -0.87 -4.94
C ILE A 92 5.51 -1.15 -4.07
N GLU A 93 5.53 -2.28 -3.39
CA GLU A 93 6.65 -2.67 -2.53
C GLU A 93 7.93 -2.90 -3.34
N GLY A 94 7.80 -3.38 -4.57
CA GLY A 94 8.93 -3.67 -5.44
C GLY A 94 9.77 -2.44 -5.80
N VAL A 95 9.19 -1.24 -5.77
CA VAL A 95 9.92 0.00 -6.08
C VAL A 95 10.24 0.85 -4.85
N ARG A 96 9.77 0.44 -3.67
CA ARG A 96 9.91 1.23 -2.44
C ARG A 96 11.34 1.64 -2.12
N ASN A 97 12.24 0.67 -2.04
CA ASN A 97 13.63 0.96 -1.65
C ASN A 97 14.33 1.86 -2.64
N LYS A 98 14.11 1.62 -3.92
CA LYS A 98 14.65 2.42 -5.00
C LYS A 98 14.18 3.87 -4.91
N LEU A 99 12.91 4.09 -4.59
CA LEU A 99 12.36 5.44 -4.50
C LEU A 99 12.73 6.16 -3.21
N CYS A 100 12.78 5.42 -2.09
CA CYS A 100 13.10 6.01 -0.80
C CYS A 100 14.58 6.33 -0.63
N TYR A 101 15.46 5.49 -1.22
CA TYR A 101 16.89 5.56 -0.95
C TYR A 101 17.76 5.71 -2.20
N GLY A 102 17.19 5.60 -3.38
CA GLY A 102 17.94 5.66 -4.63
C GLY A 102 17.89 7.01 -5.32
N LYS A 103 18.48 7.06 -6.50
CA LYS A 103 18.47 8.26 -7.33
C LYS A 103 17.07 8.56 -7.87
N ARG A 104 16.88 9.78 -8.36
CA ARG A 104 15.60 10.20 -8.96
C ARG A 104 15.28 9.32 -10.17
N GLN A 105 14.03 8.89 -10.25
CA GLN A 105 13.54 8.04 -11.32
C GLN A 105 12.77 8.84 -12.36
N GLU A 106 12.57 8.22 -13.53
CA GLU A 106 11.78 8.80 -14.61
C GLU A 106 10.32 8.98 -14.16
N ASP A 107 9.66 9.98 -14.72
CA ASP A 107 8.25 10.25 -14.45
C ASP A 107 7.35 9.02 -14.68
N GLU A 108 7.70 8.19 -15.67
CA GLU A 108 6.94 7.00 -15.99
C GLU A 108 6.85 6.03 -14.81
N VAL A 109 7.97 5.85 -14.08
CA VAL A 109 8.01 4.98 -12.90
C VAL A 109 7.09 5.52 -11.82
N LEU A 110 7.14 6.82 -11.58
CA LEU A 110 6.35 7.47 -10.54
C LEU A 110 4.87 7.54 -10.91
N ASN A 111 4.55 7.77 -12.18
CA ASN A 111 3.17 7.74 -12.67
C ASN A 111 2.56 6.36 -12.51
N LYS A 112 3.32 5.31 -12.83
CA LYS A 112 2.85 3.94 -12.65
C LYS A 112 2.57 3.64 -11.19
N LEU A 113 3.46 4.08 -10.29
CA LEU A 113 3.28 3.89 -8.86
C LEU A 113 1.98 4.53 -8.36
N VAL A 114 1.74 5.78 -8.75
CA VAL A 114 0.52 6.50 -8.36
C VAL A 114 -0.72 5.80 -8.92
N LYS A 115 -0.64 5.35 -10.17
CA LYS A 115 -1.74 4.63 -10.81
C LYS A 115 -2.05 3.32 -10.08
N ASP A 116 -1.01 2.56 -9.72
CA ASP A 116 -1.17 1.32 -8.96
C ASP A 116 -1.79 1.59 -7.59
N PHE A 117 -1.33 2.63 -6.91
CA PHE A 117 -1.88 3.00 -5.61
C PHE A 117 -3.35 3.41 -5.71
N ASN A 118 -3.71 4.20 -6.71
CA ASN A 118 -5.09 4.62 -6.91
C ASN A 118 -6.00 3.42 -7.24
N LYS A 119 -5.49 2.47 -8.00
CA LYS A 119 -6.24 1.24 -8.31
C LYS A 119 -6.43 0.39 -7.05
N LEU A 120 -5.39 0.28 -6.24
CA LEU A 120 -5.49 -0.41 -4.95
C LEU A 120 -6.54 0.25 -4.05
N LYS A 121 -6.56 1.58 -4.02
CA LYS A 121 -7.53 2.35 -3.25
C LYS A 121 -8.96 2.06 -3.71
N GLU A 122 -9.19 1.93 -5.02
CA GLU A 122 -10.51 1.56 -5.55
C GLU A 122 -10.95 0.18 -5.06
N PHE A 123 -10.08 -0.81 -5.13
CA PHE A 123 -10.39 -2.15 -4.63
C PHE A 123 -10.63 -2.14 -3.14
N PHE A 124 -9.82 -1.39 -2.39
CA PHE A 124 -9.99 -1.25 -0.96
C PHE A 124 -11.38 -0.72 -0.61
N LYS A 125 -11.83 0.33 -1.29
CA LYS A 125 -13.16 0.91 -1.07
C LYS A 125 -14.27 -0.08 -1.42
N GLU A 126 -14.10 -0.83 -2.51
CA GLU A 126 -15.04 -1.87 -2.91
C GLU A 126 -15.18 -2.94 -1.84
N VAL A 127 -14.06 -3.44 -1.33
CA VAL A 127 -14.02 -4.56 -0.38
C VAL A 127 -14.46 -4.16 1.02
N THR A 128 -14.05 -2.98 1.49
CA THR A 128 -14.31 -2.54 2.86
C THR A 128 -15.52 -1.63 3.01
N LYS A 129 -15.96 -0.99 1.92
CA LYS A 129 -17.01 0.03 1.90
C LYS A 129 -16.64 1.32 2.64
N TYR A 130 -15.38 1.49 3.03
CA TYR A 130 -14.91 2.74 3.62
C TYR A 130 -14.80 3.82 2.55
N GLU A 131 -15.15 5.04 2.93
CA GLU A 131 -14.92 6.23 2.11
C GLU A 131 -13.59 6.85 2.51
N LEU A 132 -12.81 7.24 1.52
CA LEU A 132 -11.49 7.84 1.74
C LEU A 132 -11.39 9.24 1.16
#